data_0cd9aa3472fd3eb5e2f59cef03084eb6
#
_entry.id   0cd9aa3472fd3eb5e2f59cef03084eb6
#
_cell.length_a   1.000
_cell.length_b   1.000
_cell.length_c   1.000
_cell.angle_alpha   90.00
_cell.angle_beta   90.00
_cell.angle_gamma   90.00
#
_symmetry.space_group_name_H-M   'P 1'
#
loop_
_entity.id
_entity.type
_entity.pdbx_description
1 polymer ?
#
loop_
_entity_poly.entity_id
_entity_poly.type
_entity_poly.pdbx_seq_one_letter_code
_entity_poly.pdbx_strand_id
1 'polypeptide(L)'
;MTVELYSLVFPTIGEMYTDTDNPFARVKVRLYFRDTDSDICTPIEVDTKITYCPNSTISEIYDSALTEVKRMIAAAHDLLANRNLRQLQALAAERMERSESPRSRRTSLRSIPTRVASHA
;
A
#
# COMPACT_ATOMS: atom_id res chain seq x y z
N MET A 1 -15.68 -10.37 -17.76
CA MET A 1 -15.90 -9.93 -16.35
C MET A 1 -16.33 -8.49 -16.34
N THR A 2 -17.44 -8.22 -15.71
CA THR A 2 -17.91 -6.85 -15.50
C THR A 2 -17.84 -6.54 -14.01
N VAL A 3 -17.20 -5.43 -13.70
CA VAL A 3 -16.96 -5.04 -12.31
C VAL A 3 -17.68 -3.74 -12.03
N GLU A 4 -18.36 -3.70 -10.91
CA GLU A 4 -18.98 -2.46 -10.43
C GLU A 4 -18.47 -2.11 -9.04
N LEU A 5 -18.48 -0.83 -8.75
CA LEU A 5 -18.10 -0.37 -7.41
C LEU A 5 -19.27 -0.55 -6.48
N TYR A 6 -19.10 -1.39 -5.48
CA TYR A 6 -20.16 -1.70 -4.52
C TYR A 6 -20.12 -0.76 -3.33
N SER A 7 -18.93 -0.41 -2.87
CA SER A 7 -18.79 0.47 -1.72
C SER A 7 -17.41 1.14 -1.73
N LEU A 8 -17.36 2.36 -1.24
CA LEU A 8 -16.12 3.12 -1.06
C LEU A 8 -16.16 3.73 0.34
N VAL A 9 -15.19 3.39 1.15
CA VAL A 9 -15.11 3.90 2.52
C VAL A 9 -13.70 4.35 2.85
N PHE A 10 -13.64 5.34 3.74
CA PHE A 10 -12.39 5.80 4.33
C PHE A 10 -12.43 5.39 5.80
N PRO A 11 -12.00 4.17 6.13
CA PRO A 11 -12.18 3.65 7.49
C PRO A 11 -11.52 4.51 8.55
N THR A 12 -10.35 5.05 8.25
CA THR A 12 -9.71 5.99 9.15
C THR A 12 -8.85 6.96 8.37
N ILE A 13 -8.73 8.17 8.87
CA ILE A 13 -7.54 8.95 8.62
C ILE A 13 -6.58 8.46 9.70
N GLY A 14 -5.50 7.87 9.28
CA GLY A 14 -4.52 7.37 10.24
C GLY A 14 -3.79 8.48 10.94
N GLU A 15 -2.50 8.34 11.07
CA GLU A 15 -1.70 9.35 11.73
C GLU A 15 -1.63 10.62 10.89
N MET A 16 -1.75 11.77 11.57
CA MET A 16 -1.55 13.06 10.94
C MET A 16 -0.27 13.65 11.51
N TYR A 17 0.71 13.86 10.64
CA TYR A 17 2.02 14.33 11.02
C TYR A 17 2.09 15.83 10.75
N THR A 18 1.82 16.62 11.78
CA THR A 18 1.74 18.08 11.66
C THR A 18 3.01 18.80 12.09
N ASP A 19 3.90 18.10 12.78
CA ASP A 19 5.12 18.70 13.36
C ASP A 19 6.31 18.71 12.43
N THR A 20 6.06 18.53 11.14
CA THR A 20 7.11 18.48 10.15
C THR A 20 6.98 19.65 9.18
N ASP A 21 8.06 19.92 8.43
CA ASP A 21 8.03 20.96 7.41
C ASP A 21 7.01 20.63 6.31
N ASN A 22 6.72 19.35 6.10
CA ASN A 22 5.77 18.89 5.11
C ASN A 22 4.71 18.03 5.79
N PRO A 23 3.68 18.65 6.35
CA PRO A 23 2.65 17.88 7.04
C PRO A 23 1.96 16.90 6.09
N PHE A 24 1.69 15.72 6.59
CA PHE A 24 1.02 14.70 5.81
C PHE A 24 0.08 13.87 6.67
N ALA A 25 -0.89 13.24 6.02
CA ALA A 25 -1.82 12.33 6.66
C ALA A 25 -1.73 10.96 5.98
N ARG A 26 -1.86 9.92 6.76
CA ARG A 26 -1.98 8.58 6.22
C ARG A 26 -3.46 8.25 6.15
N VAL A 27 -3.94 8.02 4.93
CA VAL A 27 -5.36 7.78 4.69
C VAL A 27 -5.53 6.40 4.08
N LYS A 28 -6.34 5.60 4.74
CA LYS A 28 -6.68 4.28 4.24
C LYS A 28 -7.97 4.37 3.44
N VAL A 29 -7.95 3.84 2.24
CA VAL A 29 -9.11 3.84 1.35
C VAL A 29 -9.47 2.39 1.06
N ARG A 30 -10.72 2.04 1.29
CA ARG A 30 -11.19 0.68 1.04
C ARG A 30 -12.30 0.71 0.01
N LEU A 31 -12.09 -0.05 -1.06
CA LEU A 31 -13.07 -0.17 -2.12
C LEU A 31 -13.54 -1.62 -2.19
N TYR A 32 -14.84 -1.79 -2.38
CA TYR A 32 -15.41 -3.11 -2.59
C TYR A 32 -15.90 -3.16 -4.03
N PHE A 33 -15.34 -4.07 -4.80
CA PHE A 33 -15.75 -4.29 -6.18
C PHE A 33 -16.54 -5.58 -6.24
N ARG A 34 -17.59 -5.56 -7.05
CA ARG A 34 -18.42 -6.72 -7.26
C ARG A 34 -18.30 -7.16 -8.71
N ASP A 35 -18.01 -8.44 -8.91
CA ASP A 35 -18.05 -9.04 -10.24
C ASP A 35 -19.50 -9.44 -10.49
N THR A 36 -20.13 -8.83 -11.48
CA THR A 36 -21.54 -9.07 -11.76
C THR A 36 -21.79 -10.46 -12.32
N ASP A 37 -20.77 -11.10 -12.90
CA ASP A 37 -20.92 -12.44 -13.47
C ASP A 37 -20.89 -13.52 -12.41
N SER A 38 -20.02 -13.39 -11.42
CA SER A 38 -19.85 -14.42 -10.38
C SER A 38 -20.45 -14.01 -9.03
N ASP A 39 -20.92 -12.79 -8.91
CA ASP A 39 -21.46 -12.23 -7.67
C ASP A 39 -20.47 -12.25 -6.51
N ILE A 40 -19.20 -12.19 -6.82
CA ILE A 40 -18.13 -12.15 -5.81
C ILE A 40 -17.76 -10.70 -5.53
N CYS A 41 -17.73 -10.34 -4.24
CA CYS A 41 -17.25 -9.04 -3.78
C CYS A 41 -15.80 -9.16 -3.37
N THR A 42 -14.96 -8.27 -3.88
CA THR A 42 -13.54 -8.25 -3.57
C THR A 42 -13.15 -6.90 -2.98
N PRO A 43 -12.63 -6.87 -1.75
CA PRO A 43 -12.13 -5.62 -1.19
C PRO A 43 -10.73 -5.33 -1.71
N ILE A 44 -10.48 -4.05 -1.97
CA ILE A 44 -9.15 -3.55 -2.25
C ILE A 44 -8.89 -2.43 -1.28
N GLU A 45 -7.81 -2.53 -0.53
CA GLU A 45 -7.47 -1.53 0.47
C GLU A 45 -6.14 -0.90 0.08
N VAL A 46 -6.11 0.42 0.05
CA VAL A 46 -4.91 1.17 -0.34
C VAL A 46 -4.58 2.16 0.76
N ASP A 47 -3.33 2.10 1.23
CA ASP A 47 -2.82 3.08 2.17
C ASP A 47 -2.17 4.20 1.38
N THR A 48 -2.58 5.42 1.65
CA THR A 48 -2.04 6.58 0.95
C THR A 48 -1.36 7.52 1.92
N LYS A 49 -0.42 8.28 1.40
CA LYS A 49 0.24 9.35 2.14
C LYS A 49 -0.07 10.65 1.44
N ILE A 50 -0.82 11.51 2.09
CA ILE A 50 -1.33 12.74 1.48
C ILE A 50 -0.69 13.93 2.17
N THR A 51 0.05 14.71 1.41
CA THR A 51 0.58 16.00 1.89
C THR A 51 -0.55 17.02 1.86
N TYR A 52 -0.66 17.79 2.91
CA TYR A 52 -1.72 18.77 3.01
C TYR A 52 -1.20 20.08 3.57
N CYS A 53 -1.97 21.15 3.34
CA CYS A 53 -1.69 22.46 3.91
C CYS A 53 -2.49 22.65 5.20
N PRO A 54 -2.06 23.55 6.09
CA PRO A 54 -2.78 23.75 7.36
C PRO A 54 -4.25 24.12 7.19
N ASN A 55 -4.62 24.72 6.06
CA ASN A 55 -6.00 25.11 5.80
C ASN A 55 -6.74 24.12 4.91
N SER A 56 -6.17 22.96 4.66
CA SER A 56 -6.87 21.92 3.87
C SER A 56 -8.05 21.36 4.66
N THR A 57 -9.13 21.10 3.95
CA THR A 57 -10.30 20.46 4.55
C THR A 57 -10.15 18.95 4.50
N ILE A 58 -10.92 18.25 5.32
CA ILE A 58 -10.97 16.79 5.29
C ILE A 58 -11.41 16.30 3.91
N SER A 59 -12.38 16.98 3.30
CA SER A 59 -12.84 16.62 1.96
C SER A 59 -11.73 16.70 0.94
N GLU A 60 -10.89 17.72 1.01
CA GLU A 60 -9.75 17.87 0.10
C GLU A 60 -8.73 16.75 0.30
N ILE A 61 -8.51 16.34 1.55
CA ILE A 61 -7.62 15.23 1.86
C ILE A 61 -8.16 13.93 1.28
N TYR A 62 -9.45 13.69 1.40
CA TYR A 62 -10.08 12.49 0.83
C TYR A 62 -10.04 12.49 -0.70
N ASP A 63 -10.26 13.64 -1.33
CA ASP A 63 -10.15 13.75 -2.79
C ASP A 63 -8.73 13.42 -3.25
N SER A 64 -7.74 13.91 -2.53
CA SER A 64 -6.34 13.61 -2.84
C SER A 64 -6.03 12.13 -2.64
N ALA A 65 -6.58 11.53 -1.59
CA ALA A 65 -6.40 10.10 -1.35
C ALA A 65 -7.01 9.28 -2.48
N LEU A 66 -8.19 9.64 -2.95
CA LEU A 66 -8.81 8.96 -4.07
C LEU A 66 -7.97 9.07 -5.35
N THR A 67 -7.39 10.24 -5.58
CA THR A 67 -6.50 10.43 -6.72
C THR A 67 -5.29 9.49 -6.63
N GLU A 68 -4.70 9.34 -5.44
CA GLU A 68 -3.59 8.41 -5.25
C GLU A 68 -4.00 6.96 -5.45
N VAL A 69 -5.21 6.60 -5.02
CA VAL A 69 -5.75 5.26 -5.24
C VAL A 69 -5.86 4.96 -6.74
N LYS A 70 -6.38 5.92 -7.50
CA LYS A 70 -6.51 5.75 -8.96
C LYS A 70 -5.14 5.56 -9.60
N ARG A 71 -4.15 6.34 -9.17
CA ARG A 71 -2.78 6.19 -9.67
C ARG A 71 -2.20 4.82 -9.32
N MET A 72 -2.40 4.37 -8.11
CA MET A 72 -1.90 3.07 -7.67
C MET A 72 -2.55 1.94 -8.46
N ILE A 73 -3.86 1.99 -8.66
CA ILE A 73 -4.58 0.95 -9.40
C ILE A 73 -4.09 0.91 -10.86
N ALA A 74 -3.92 2.07 -11.48
CA ALA A 74 -3.42 2.13 -12.85
C ALA A 74 -2.00 1.58 -12.95
N ALA A 75 -1.13 1.93 -12.00
CA ALA A 75 0.23 1.41 -11.98
C ALA A 75 0.26 -0.09 -11.75
N ALA A 76 -0.60 -0.58 -10.86
CA ALA A 76 -0.71 -2.02 -10.60
C ALA A 76 -1.21 -2.75 -11.84
N HIS A 77 -2.17 -2.19 -12.53
CA HIS A 77 -2.66 -2.76 -13.78
C HIS A 77 -1.53 -2.89 -14.81
N ASP A 78 -0.75 -1.83 -14.97
CA ASP A 78 0.36 -1.85 -15.93
C ASP A 78 1.43 -2.87 -15.51
N LEU A 79 1.67 -2.97 -14.23
CA LEU A 79 2.65 -3.93 -13.71
C LEU A 79 2.20 -5.37 -13.96
N LEU A 80 0.92 -5.65 -13.78
CA LEU A 80 0.38 -7.00 -13.91
C LEU A 80 0.11 -7.38 -15.37
N ALA A 81 -0.16 -6.39 -16.21
CA ALA A 81 -0.44 -6.64 -17.61
C ALA A 81 0.78 -7.24 -18.30
N ASN A 82 0.56 -8.17 -19.18
CA ASN A 82 1.61 -8.81 -19.97
C ASN A 82 2.65 -9.60 -19.16
N ARG A 83 2.35 -9.90 -17.90
CA ARG A 83 3.22 -10.73 -17.06
C ARG A 83 2.46 -11.95 -16.57
N ASN A 84 3.15 -13.07 -16.56
CA ASN A 84 2.56 -14.31 -16.04
C ASN A 84 2.97 -14.51 -14.57
N LEU A 85 2.43 -15.54 -13.96
CA LEU A 85 2.69 -15.82 -12.55
C LEU A 85 4.18 -15.94 -12.23
N ARG A 86 4.92 -16.65 -13.08
CA ARG A 86 6.35 -16.86 -12.88
C ARG A 86 7.12 -15.55 -12.88
N GLN A 87 6.78 -14.66 -13.84
CA GLN A 87 7.42 -13.35 -13.93
C GLN A 87 7.13 -12.49 -12.71
N LEU A 88 5.89 -12.54 -12.23
CA LEU A 88 5.50 -11.78 -11.04
C LEU A 88 6.17 -12.32 -9.78
N GLN A 89 6.30 -13.63 -9.67
CA GLN A 89 7.00 -14.25 -8.55
C GLN A 89 8.48 -13.86 -8.56
N ALA A 90 9.08 -13.79 -9.74
CA ALA A 90 10.47 -13.37 -9.85
C ALA A 90 10.66 -11.91 -9.41
N LEU A 91 9.73 -11.03 -9.79
CA LEU A 91 9.77 -9.64 -9.34
C LEU A 91 9.67 -9.53 -7.82
N ALA A 92 8.76 -10.30 -7.23
CA ALA A 92 8.58 -10.30 -5.78
C ALA A 92 9.83 -10.81 -5.05
N ALA A 93 10.43 -11.87 -5.56
CA ALA A 93 11.65 -12.42 -4.98
C ALA A 93 12.80 -11.42 -5.06
N GLU A 94 12.94 -10.77 -6.20
CA GLU A 94 13.97 -9.74 -6.39
C GLU A 94 13.79 -8.58 -5.41
N ARG A 95 12.56 -8.18 -5.18
CA ARG A 95 12.25 -7.12 -4.24
C ARG A 95 12.61 -7.54 -2.81
N MET A 96 12.34 -8.77 -2.45
CA MET A 96 12.67 -9.29 -1.12
C MET A 96 14.18 -9.36 -0.91
N GLU A 97 14.92 -9.77 -1.92
CA GLU A 97 16.39 -9.78 -1.84
C GLU A 97 16.94 -8.39 -1.58
N ARG A 98 16.39 -7.38 -2.23
CA ARG A 98 16.81 -6.00 -2.00
C ARG A 98 16.48 -5.53 -0.60
N SER A 99 15.33 -5.91 -0.07
CA SER A 99 14.94 -5.50 1.29
C SER A 99 15.75 -6.24 2.35
N GLU A 100 16.30 -7.39 2.03
CA GLU A 100 17.13 -8.17 2.94
C GLU A 100 18.61 -7.89 2.75
N SER A 101 18.94 -6.65 2.49
CA SER A 101 20.33 -6.25 2.37
C SER A 101 21.07 -6.50 3.68
N PRO A 102 22.40 -6.63 3.68
CA PRO A 102 23.15 -6.86 4.91
C PRO A 102 22.86 -5.88 6.02
N ARG A 103 22.60 -4.64 5.66
CA ARG A 103 22.26 -3.63 6.66
C ARG A 103 20.93 -3.94 7.34
N SER A 104 19.93 -4.34 6.57
CA SER A 104 18.64 -4.70 7.12
C SER A 104 18.75 -5.91 8.02
N ARG A 105 19.51 -6.90 7.61
CA ARG A 105 19.70 -8.11 8.41
C ARG A 105 20.37 -7.81 9.74
N ARG A 106 21.33 -6.91 9.75
CA ARG A 106 21.99 -6.55 11.00
C ARG A 106 21.03 -5.93 11.98
N THR A 107 20.12 -5.09 11.53
CA THR A 107 19.16 -4.48 12.43
C THR A 107 18.14 -5.47 12.94
N SER A 108 17.78 -6.46 12.15
CA SER A 108 16.81 -7.44 12.59
C SER A 108 17.41 -8.51 13.48
N LEU A 109 18.68 -8.79 13.33
CA LEU A 109 19.29 -9.89 14.04
C LEU A 109 19.66 -9.59 15.44
N ARG A 110 19.74 -8.54 15.70
CA ARG A 110 20.34 -8.55 16.94
C ARG A 110 19.52 -9.03 17.91
N SER A 111 19.34 -9.74 17.31
CA SER A 111 18.96 -10.43 17.96
C SER A 111 19.33 -11.58 17.86
N ILE A 112 20.14 -11.76 17.37
CA ILE A 112 20.49 -12.68 17.34
C ILE A 112 20.78 -13.32 17.57
N PRO A 113 21.06 -13.33 17.60
CA PRO A 113 21.45 -14.01 17.75
C PRO A 113 21.55 -14.71 17.84
N THR A 114 21.66 -14.81 17.55
CA THR A 114 21.80 -15.32 17.59
C THR A 114 21.92 -16.06 17.46
N ARG A 115 22.00 -16.22 17.43
CA ARG A 115 22.21 -16.80 17.35
C ARG A 115 22.61 -17.09 17.65
N VAL A 116 22.76 -16.82 17.47
CA VAL A 116 23.17 -16.86 17.80
C VAL A 116 23.51 -17.10 18.15
N ALA A 117 23.78 -17.07 18.05
CA ALA A 117 24.04 -17.09 18.41
C ALA A 117 24.32 -17.41 18.59
N SER A 118 24.46 -17.42 18.42
CA SER A 118 24.70 -17.54 18.68
C SER A 118 24.87 -17.69 18.86
N HIS A 119 25.14 -17.59 18.59
CA HIS A 119 25.36 -17.59 18.92
C HIS A 119 25.30 -17.51 19.07
N ALA A 120 25.47 -17.58 18.79
CA ALA A 120 25.43 -17.35 18.92
C ALA A 120 25.29 -17.45 19.21
#